data_3d244ce8fd5896b225e77551c42f5961
#
_entry.id   3d244ce8fd5896b225e77551c42f5961
#
_cell.length_a   1.000
_cell.length_b   1.000
_cell.length_c   1.000
_cell.angle_alpha   90.00
_cell.angle_beta   90.00
_cell.angle_gamma   90.00
#
_symmetry.space_group_name_H-M   'P 1'
#
loop_
_entity.id
_entity.type
_entity.pdbx_description
1 polymer ?
#
loop_
_entity_poly.entity_id
_entity_poly.type
_entity_poly.pdbx_seq_one_letter_code
_entity_poly.pdbx_strand_id
1 'polypeptide(L)'
;MQRGHPGDLQSVLTTVASLTSAQHALLSQISRHSSPVTVTELAEENGHHVSSVRETLEALYALGLVTREQMPISGRGRPAHGYITYTPTDPAFPARMLEQATQAVFSWLRESADDPKAAAFGIGAHWADAALKMNRVPDHATSAFRPGFRLVDHMDKIRLFLTAMGFAAAAHPEEATSLVLGACPYTDPDDP
;
A
#
# COMPACT_ATOMS: atom_id res chain seq x y z
N MET A 1 -14.96 -23.60 0.14
CA MET A 1 -13.60 -23.42 0.68
C MET A 1 -13.02 -22.20 -0.03
N GLN A 2 -13.09 -21.03 0.59
CA GLN A 2 -12.45 -19.81 0.06
C GLN A 2 -10.95 -20.05 0.12
N ARG A 3 -10.32 -20.15 -1.03
CA ARG A 3 -8.86 -20.23 -1.12
C ARG A 3 -8.33 -18.83 -0.85
N GLY A 4 -7.39 -18.74 0.09
CA GLY A 4 -6.83 -17.44 0.49
C GLY A 4 -6.07 -16.82 -0.67
N HIS A 5 -6.41 -15.58 -0.99
CA HIS A 5 -5.58 -14.74 -1.85
C HIS A 5 -4.27 -14.42 -1.11
N PRO A 6 -3.17 -14.12 -1.85
CA PRO A 6 -1.96 -13.64 -1.21
C PRO A 6 -2.28 -12.42 -0.34
N GLY A 7 -2.08 -12.55 0.98
CA GLY A 7 -2.51 -11.53 1.96
C GLY A 7 -1.51 -10.38 2.15
N ASP A 8 -0.29 -10.54 1.63
CA ASP A 8 0.81 -9.59 1.80
C ASP A 8 1.69 -9.53 0.54
N LEU A 9 2.50 -8.48 0.45
CA LEU A 9 3.35 -8.21 -0.72
C LEU A 9 4.37 -9.33 -0.95
N GLN A 10 4.98 -9.88 0.11
CA GLN A 10 5.97 -10.95 -0.01
C GLN A 10 5.34 -12.19 -0.64
N SER A 11 4.14 -12.56 -0.20
CA SER A 11 3.36 -13.67 -0.74
C SER A 11 3.02 -13.45 -2.21
N VAL A 12 2.58 -12.24 -2.59
CA VAL A 12 2.32 -11.89 -4.00
C VAL A 12 3.58 -12.02 -4.84
N LEU A 13 4.70 -11.41 -4.42
CA LEU A 13 5.96 -11.43 -5.17
C LEU A 13 6.50 -12.84 -5.32
N THR A 14 6.48 -13.65 -4.25
CA THR A 14 6.93 -15.04 -4.28
C THR A 14 6.08 -15.87 -5.24
N THR A 15 4.77 -15.70 -5.19
CA THR A 15 3.83 -16.41 -6.09
C THR A 15 4.06 -16.01 -7.54
N VAL A 16 4.17 -14.71 -7.83
CA VAL A 16 4.41 -14.22 -9.20
C VAL A 16 5.77 -14.68 -9.73
N ALA A 17 6.82 -14.68 -8.89
CA ALA A 17 8.15 -15.16 -9.27
C ALA A 17 8.18 -16.67 -9.57
N SER A 18 7.25 -17.45 -9.02
CA SER A 18 7.17 -18.90 -9.24
C SER A 18 6.34 -19.31 -10.47
N LEU A 19 5.73 -18.35 -11.18
CA LEU A 19 4.88 -18.64 -12.32
C LEU A 19 5.67 -19.26 -13.48
N THR A 20 5.08 -20.25 -14.13
CA THR A 20 5.57 -20.73 -15.42
C THR A 20 5.37 -19.66 -16.50
N SER A 21 6.12 -19.74 -17.62
CA SER A 21 5.99 -18.82 -18.72
C SER A 21 4.55 -18.74 -19.27
N ALA A 22 3.85 -19.87 -19.34
CA ALA A 22 2.45 -19.92 -19.78
C ALA A 22 1.50 -19.21 -18.80
N GLN A 23 1.68 -19.43 -17.49
CA GLN A 23 0.90 -18.77 -16.45
C GLN A 23 1.14 -17.26 -16.46
N HIS A 24 2.40 -16.83 -16.57
CA HIS A 24 2.76 -15.42 -16.64
C HIS A 24 2.15 -14.74 -17.88
N ALA A 25 2.25 -15.38 -19.06
CA ALA A 25 1.69 -14.84 -20.31
C ALA A 25 0.16 -14.67 -20.20
N LEU A 26 -0.54 -15.69 -19.68
CA LEU A 26 -1.99 -15.64 -19.51
C LEU A 26 -2.42 -14.60 -18.46
N LEU A 27 -1.72 -14.51 -17.32
CA LEU A 27 -1.99 -13.49 -16.30
C LEU A 27 -1.79 -12.08 -16.85
N SER A 28 -0.71 -11.87 -17.62
CA SER A 28 -0.44 -10.60 -18.32
C SER A 28 -1.53 -10.26 -19.33
N GLN A 29 -2.08 -11.25 -20.04
CA GLN A 29 -3.20 -11.02 -20.92
C GLN A 29 -4.46 -10.60 -20.18
N ILE A 30 -4.86 -11.34 -19.12
CA ILE A 30 -6.03 -11.01 -18.30
C ILE A 30 -5.91 -9.60 -17.72
N SER A 31 -4.71 -9.18 -17.31
CA SER A 31 -4.48 -7.86 -16.74
C SER A 31 -4.72 -6.67 -17.69
N ARG A 32 -4.84 -6.92 -18.99
CA ARG A 32 -5.19 -5.88 -20.00
C ARG A 32 -6.68 -5.61 -20.08
N HIS A 33 -7.49 -6.51 -19.52
CA HIS A 33 -8.94 -6.36 -19.51
C HIS A 33 -9.39 -5.65 -18.24
N SER A 34 -10.23 -4.65 -18.39
CA SER A 34 -10.85 -3.90 -17.27
C SER A 34 -12.12 -4.58 -16.73
N SER A 35 -12.60 -5.61 -17.42
CA SER A 35 -13.78 -6.40 -17.08
C SER A 35 -13.44 -7.89 -17.14
N PRO A 36 -14.23 -8.76 -16.46
CA PRO A 36 -14.01 -10.20 -16.52
C PRO A 36 -14.07 -10.76 -17.92
N VAL A 37 -13.12 -11.59 -18.30
CA VAL A 37 -12.95 -12.19 -19.63
C VAL A 37 -13.12 -13.70 -19.54
N THR A 38 -13.78 -14.30 -20.52
CA THR A 38 -14.08 -15.75 -20.55
C THR A 38 -12.90 -16.56 -21.07
N VAL A 39 -12.93 -17.87 -20.79
CA VAL A 39 -11.94 -18.84 -21.34
C VAL A 39 -11.91 -18.82 -22.85
N THR A 40 -13.08 -18.69 -23.50
CA THR A 40 -13.22 -18.68 -24.96
C THR A 40 -12.58 -17.45 -25.57
N GLU A 41 -12.87 -16.27 -25.03
CA GLU A 41 -12.27 -15.00 -25.47
C GLU A 41 -10.73 -15.04 -25.36
N LEU A 42 -10.21 -15.49 -24.21
CA LEU A 42 -8.76 -15.61 -24.00
C LEU A 42 -8.12 -16.61 -24.96
N ALA A 43 -8.81 -17.72 -25.28
CA ALA A 43 -8.32 -18.73 -26.22
C ALA A 43 -8.29 -18.19 -27.66
N GLU A 44 -9.31 -17.44 -28.07
CA GLU A 44 -9.40 -16.80 -29.39
C GLU A 44 -8.31 -15.74 -29.55
N GLU A 45 -8.11 -14.88 -28.54
CA GLU A 45 -7.07 -13.84 -28.58
C GLU A 45 -5.65 -14.40 -28.74
N ASN A 46 -5.37 -15.55 -28.11
CA ASN A 46 -4.04 -16.18 -28.12
C ASN A 46 -3.84 -17.22 -29.22
N GLY A 47 -4.90 -17.63 -29.91
CA GLY A 47 -4.86 -18.77 -30.82
C GLY A 47 -4.56 -20.10 -30.11
N HIS A 48 -4.85 -20.20 -28.80
CA HIS A 48 -4.64 -21.42 -28.01
C HIS A 48 -5.92 -22.24 -27.89
N HIS A 49 -5.74 -23.54 -27.58
CA HIS A 49 -6.89 -24.40 -27.37
C HIS A 49 -7.58 -24.08 -26.04
N VAL A 50 -8.92 -24.02 -26.05
CA VAL A 50 -9.75 -23.70 -24.88
C VAL A 50 -9.42 -24.57 -23.64
N SER A 51 -9.08 -25.85 -23.83
CA SER A 51 -8.69 -26.74 -22.74
C SER A 51 -7.39 -26.31 -22.04
N SER A 52 -6.37 -25.90 -22.81
CA SER A 52 -5.08 -25.46 -22.29
C SER A 52 -5.21 -24.14 -21.52
N VAL A 53 -6.00 -23.20 -22.07
CA VAL A 53 -6.28 -21.93 -21.39
C VAL A 53 -7.03 -22.18 -20.08
N ARG A 54 -8.01 -23.08 -20.09
CA ARG A 54 -8.75 -23.44 -18.88
C ARG A 54 -7.86 -24.04 -17.80
N GLU A 55 -6.98 -24.95 -18.14
CA GLU A 55 -6.04 -25.56 -17.19
C GLU A 55 -5.14 -24.51 -16.56
N THR A 56 -4.58 -23.61 -17.36
CA THR A 56 -3.73 -22.51 -16.88
C THR A 56 -4.51 -21.53 -16.01
N LEU A 57 -5.77 -21.21 -16.36
CA LEU A 57 -6.66 -20.37 -15.54
C LEU A 57 -6.99 -21.00 -14.19
N GLU A 58 -7.28 -22.30 -14.16
CA GLU A 58 -7.54 -23.00 -12.88
C GLU A 58 -6.29 -22.99 -11.98
N ALA A 59 -5.09 -23.11 -12.57
CA ALA A 59 -3.84 -22.98 -11.83
C ALA A 59 -3.67 -21.54 -11.26
N LEU A 60 -3.89 -20.51 -12.06
CA LEU A 60 -3.83 -19.10 -11.61
C LEU A 60 -4.88 -18.79 -10.53
N TYR A 61 -6.09 -19.36 -10.68
CA TYR A 61 -7.14 -19.26 -9.69
C TYR A 61 -6.76 -19.98 -8.38
N ALA A 62 -6.12 -21.12 -8.48
CA ALA A 62 -5.61 -21.86 -7.32
C ALA A 62 -4.51 -21.11 -6.56
N LEU A 63 -3.70 -20.33 -7.28
CA LEU A 63 -2.67 -19.43 -6.73
C LEU A 63 -3.27 -18.12 -6.16
N GLY A 64 -4.55 -17.86 -6.35
CA GLY A 64 -5.21 -16.65 -5.87
C GLY A 64 -4.88 -15.38 -6.67
N LEU A 65 -4.29 -15.51 -7.86
CA LEU A 65 -3.90 -14.37 -8.71
C LEU A 65 -5.01 -13.87 -9.62
N VAL A 66 -6.05 -14.67 -9.81
CA VAL A 66 -7.28 -14.30 -10.51
C VAL A 66 -8.49 -14.64 -9.69
N THR A 67 -9.53 -13.84 -9.83
CA THR A 67 -10.89 -14.17 -9.34
C THR A 67 -11.75 -14.62 -10.49
N ARG A 68 -12.82 -15.33 -10.18
CA ARG A 68 -13.82 -15.70 -11.17
C ARG A 68 -15.21 -15.32 -10.70
N GLU A 69 -16.02 -14.83 -11.61
CA GLU A 69 -17.41 -14.53 -11.37
C GLU A 69 -18.31 -15.10 -12.45
N GLN A 70 -19.59 -15.25 -12.13
CA GLN A 70 -20.55 -15.78 -13.08
C GLN A 70 -20.97 -14.67 -14.05
N MET A 71 -20.77 -14.91 -15.35
CA MET A 71 -21.20 -13.96 -16.38
C MET A 71 -22.71 -13.96 -16.54
N PRO A 72 -23.31 -12.82 -16.93
CA PRO A 72 -24.72 -12.78 -17.31
C PRO A 72 -25.06 -13.82 -18.39
N ILE A 73 -26.22 -14.45 -18.28
CA ILE A 73 -26.66 -15.45 -19.24
C ILE A 73 -27.07 -14.77 -20.55
N SER A 74 -26.31 -15.01 -21.60
CA SER A 74 -26.65 -14.60 -22.97
C SER A 74 -27.04 -15.83 -23.80
N GLY A 75 -28.28 -16.33 -23.67
CA GLY A 75 -28.79 -17.44 -24.44
C GLY A 75 -29.08 -18.72 -23.65
N ARG A 76 -29.25 -19.88 -24.38
CA ARG A 76 -29.44 -21.20 -23.75
C ARG A 76 -28.09 -21.81 -23.35
N GLY A 77 -27.96 -22.22 -22.10
CA GLY A 77 -26.77 -22.93 -21.61
C GLY A 77 -26.43 -22.61 -20.17
N ARG A 78 -25.37 -23.26 -19.65
CA ARG A 78 -24.81 -22.97 -18.33
C ARG A 78 -24.10 -21.61 -18.40
N PRO A 79 -24.29 -20.73 -17.39
CA PRO A 79 -23.55 -19.46 -17.32
C PRO A 79 -22.05 -19.70 -17.43
N ALA A 80 -21.38 -18.92 -18.26
CA ALA A 80 -19.92 -18.91 -18.34
C ALA A 80 -19.30 -18.26 -17.09
N HIS A 81 -18.07 -18.61 -16.79
CA HIS A 81 -17.26 -17.88 -15.81
C HIS A 81 -16.39 -16.87 -16.54
N GLY A 82 -16.39 -15.62 -16.07
CA GLY A 82 -15.42 -14.60 -16.39
C GLY A 82 -14.30 -14.55 -15.35
N TYR A 83 -13.10 -14.29 -15.80
CA TYR A 83 -11.89 -14.20 -14.97
C TYR A 83 -11.31 -12.78 -15.04
N ILE A 84 -10.88 -12.27 -13.91
CA ILE A 84 -10.20 -10.97 -13.81
C ILE A 84 -9.05 -11.11 -12.83
N THR A 85 -7.98 -10.31 -13.00
CA THR A 85 -6.87 -10.29 -12.07
C THR A 85 -7.33 -9.92 -10.68
N TYR A 86 -6.81 -10.62 -9.68
CA TYR A 86 -7.08 -10.29 -8.29
C TYR A 86 -6.40 -8.97 -7.92
N THR A 87 -7.18 -8.05 -7.36
CA THR A 87 -6.68 -6.82 -6.74
C THR A 87 -6.97 -6.90 -5.24
N PRO A 88 -5.96 -6.77 -4.37
CA PRO A 88 -6.18 -6.76 -2.94
C PRO A 88 -7.17 -5.66 -2.55
N THR A 89 -8.21 -6.05 -1.82
CA THR A 89 -9.24 -5.13 -1.30
C THR A 89 -9.02 -4.78 0.17
N ASP A 90 -8.06 -5.43 0.84
CA ASP A 90 -7.68 -5.13 2.21
C ASP A 90 -7.04 -3.75 2.28
N PRO A 91 -7.65 -2.78 2.99
CA PRO A 91 -7.09 -1.43 3.12
C PRO A 91 -5.73 -1.40 3.82
N ALA A 92 -5.39 -2.42 4.58
CA ALA A 92 -4.06 -2.55 5.19
C ALA A 92 -2.95 -2.89 4.16
N PHE A 93 -3.29 -3.43 2.98
CA PHE A 93 -2.29 -3.79 1.98
C PHE A 93 -1.49 -2.57 1.47
N PRO A 94 -2.11 -1.46 1.04
CA PRO A 94 -1.38 -0.26 0.67
C PRO A 94 -0.55 0.33 1.84
N ALA A 95 -1.06 0.24 3.07
CA ALA A 95 -0.33 0.72 4.25
C ALA A 95 0.97 -0.08 4.47
N ARG A 96 0.91 -1.41 4.39
CA ARG A 96 2.11 -2.28 4.46
C ARG A 96 3.11 -2.01 3.33
N MET A 97 2.62 -1.76 2.11
CA MET A 97 3.50 -1.38 0.99
C MET A 97 4.22 -0.05 1.26
N LEU A 98 3.49 0.94 1.79
CA LEU A 98 4.06 2.23 2.14
C LEU A 98 5.11 2.10 3.25
N GLU A 99 4.84 1.30 4.26
CA GLU A 99 5.79 0.97 5.34
C GLU A 99 7.08 0.37 4.78
N GLN A 100 7.00 -0.67 3.94
CA GLN A 100 8.17 -1.28 3.31
C GLN A 100 8.95 -0.29 2.43
N ALA A 101 8.25 0.56 1.66
CA ALA A 101 8.89 1.60 0.86
C ALA A 101 9.62 2.62 1.75
N THR A 102 9.03 3.00 2.87
CA THR A 102 9.64 3.92 3.85
C THR A 102 10.89 3.31 4.48
N GLN A 103 10.84 2.04 4.88
CA GLN A 103 12.01 1.32 5.41
C GLN A 103 13.13 1.23 4.38
N ALA A 104 12.80 0.96 3.10
CA ALA A 104 13.79 0.94 2.02
C ALA A 104 14.46 2.32 1.82
N VAL A 105 13.70 3.42 1.91
CA VAL A 105 14.25 4.79 1.86
C VAL A 105 15.20 5.04 3.02
N PHE A 106 14.84 4.66 4.25
CA PHE A 106 15.72 4.83 5.41
C PHE A 106 16.97 3.96 5.33
N SER A 107 16.86 2.72 4.83
CA SER A 107 18.04 1.87 4.60
C SER A 107 18.98 2.51 3.59
N TRP A 108 18.45 2.97 2.47
CA TRP A 108 19.24 3.65 1.44
C TRP A 108 19.90 4.93 1.95
N LEU A 109 19.21 5.74 2.77
CA LEU A 109 19.77 6.93 3.38
C LEU A 109 20.96 6.60 4.28
N ARG A 110 20.86 5.55 5.11
CA ARG A 110 21.93 5.11 6.01
C ARG A 110 23.17 4.68 5.25
N GLU A 111 23.00 4.08 4.07
CA GLU A 111 24.07 3.53 3.25
C GLU A 111 24.70 4.57 2.30
N SER A 112 23.92 5.54 1.83
CA SER A 112 24.29 6.39 0.70
C SER A 112 24.49 7.87 1.03
N ALA A 113 23.95 8.37 2.16
CA ALA A 113 24.05 9.77 2.50
C ALA A 113 25.31 10.06 3.35
N ASP A 114 26.02 11.15 3.05
CA ASP A 114 27.15 11.63 3.85
C ASP A 114 26.76 11.94 5.29
N ASP A 115 25.54 12.51 5.48
CA ASP A 115 24.90 12.75 6.78
C ASP A 115 23.47 12.23 6.73
N PRO A 116 23.22 10.95 7.09
CA PRO A 116 21.89 10.37 7.07
C PRO A 116 20.87 11.10 7.96
N LYS A 117 21.32 11.65 9.08
CA LYS A 117 20.46 12.38 10.01
C LYS A 117 19.98 13.71 9.43
N ALA A 118 20.87 14.47 8.81
CA ALA A 118 20.50 15.73 8.14
C ALA A 118 19.60 15.45 6.93
N ALA A 119 19.87 14.39 6.15
CA ALA A 119 19.04 14.00 5.03
C ALA A 119 17.64 13.58 5.48
N ALA A 120 17.50 12.76 6.53
CA ALA A 120 16.22 12.36 7.09
C ALA A 120 15.42 13.56 7.64
N PHE A 121 16.10 14.50 8.29
CA PHE A 121 15.48 15.76 8.73
C PHE A 121 14.94 16.57 7.55
N GLY A 122 15.70 16.68 6.46
CA GLY A 122 15.28 17.35 5.22
C GLY A 122 14.02 16.73 4.62
N ILE A 123 13.96 15.39 4.55
CA ILE A 123 12.77 14.67 4.09
C ILE A 123 11.56 14.97 4.98
N GLY A 124 11.73 14.94 6.31
CA GLY A 124 10.67 15.23 7.26
C GLY A 124 10.14 16.67 7.11
N ALA A 125 11.02 17.65 6.92
CA ALA A 125 10.65 19.04 6.68
C ALA A 125 9.84 19.19 5.38
N HIS A 126 10.28 18.59 4.27
CA HIS A 126 9.55 18.61 3.01
C HIS A 126 8.19 17.92 3.10
N TRP A 127 8.11 16.81 3.82
CA TRP A 127 6.85 16.11 4.04
C TRP A 127 5.87 16.95 4.86
N ALA A 128 6.34 17.60 5.92
CA ALA A 128 5.52 18.50 6.73
C ALA A 128 4.96 19.66 5.90
N ASP A 129 5.81 20.32 5.10
CA ASP A 129 5.40 21.41 4.20
C ASP A 129 4.34 20.92 3.18
N ALA A 130 4.55 19.77 2.58
CA ALA A 130 3.60 19.18 1.63
C ALA A 130 2.26 18.86 2.31
N ALA A 131 2.28 18.27 3.51
CA ALA A 131 1.09 17.94 4.27
C ALA A 131 0.30 19.20 4.66
N LEU A 132 0.98 20.25 5.12
CA LEU A 132 0.34 21.53 5.44
C LEU A 132 -0.33 22.15 4.22
N LYS A 133 0.34 22.16 3.07
CA LYS A 133 -0.19 22.70 1.80
C LYS A 133 -1.39 21.90 1.31
N MET A 134 -1.29 20.56 1.28
CA MET A 134 -2.38 19.69 0.84
C MET A 134 -3.65 19.84 1.69
N ASN A 135 -3.48 19.98 2.99
CA ASN A 135 -4.59 20.11 3.93
C ASN A 135 -5.04 21.57 4.13
N ARG A 136 -4.46 22.54 3.37
CA ARG A 136 -4.78 23.96 3.46
C ARG A 136 -4.67 24.52 4.88
N VAL A 137 -3.70 24.02 5.64
CA VAL A 137 -3.45 24.51 7.00
C VAL A 137 -2.90 25.94 6.89
N PRO A 138 -3.50 26.93 7.57
CA PRO A 138 -3.03 28.30 7.53
C PRO A 138 -1.58 28.41 8.05
N ASP A 139 -0.75 29.18 7.35
CA ASP A 139 0.58 29.49 7.83
C ASP A 139 0.49 30.39 9.06
N HIS A 140 0.96 29.88 10.19
CA HIS A 140 0.95 30.63 11.46
C HIS A 140 1.94 31.82 11.47
N ALA A 141 2.92 31.85 10.57
CA ALA A 141 3.79 33.00 10.41
C ALA A 141 3.07 34.23 9.85
N THR A 142 1.99 34.03 9.09
CA THR A 142 1.14 35.07 8.52
C THR A 142 -0.14 35.35 9.30
N SER A 143 -0.58 34.40 10.15
CA SER A 143 -1.69 34.64 11.06
C SER A 143 -1.19 35.39 12.29
N ALA A 144 -1.68 36.62 12.45
CA ALA A 144 -1.35 37.48 13.60
C ALA A 144 -1.35 36.64 14.89
N PHE A 145 -0.20 36.61 15.55
CA PHE A 145 0.02 35.94 16.84
C PHE A 145 -1.10 36.38 17.78
N ARG A 146 -2.00 35.46 18.15
CA ARG A 146 -3.08 35.80 19.06
C ARG A 146 -2.47 36.12 20.43
N PRO A 147 -2.65 37.34 20.94
CA PRO A 147 -2.10 37.73 22.25
C PRO A 147 -2.64 36.74 23.31
N GLY A 148 -1.74 36.17 24.11
CA GLY A 148 -2.10 35.22 25.16
C GLY A 148 -1.84 33.74 24.86
N PHE A 149 -1.40 33.36 23.65
CA PHE A 149 -0.99 32.00 23.34
C PHE A 149 0.39 31.72 23.93
N ARG A 150 0.51 30.74 24.82
CA ARG A 150 1.77 30.36 25.45
C ARG A 150 2.46 29.24 24.69
N LEU A 151 3.78 29.12 24.85
CA LEU A 151 4.57 28.05 24.23
C LEU A 151 4.00 26.65 24.52
N VAL A 152 3.54 26.41 25.74
CA VAL A 152 2.92 25.16 26.15
C VAL A 152 1.67 24.82 25.33
N ASP A 153 0.89 25.82 24.93
CA ASP A 153 -0.30 25.61 24.11
C ASP A 153 0.06 25.18 22.68
N HIS A 154 1.21 25.66 22.14
CA HIS A 154 1.76 25.19 20.86
C HIS A 154 2.29 23.76 20.96
N MET A 155 3.02 23.45 22.02
CA MET A 155 3.54 22.10 22.26
C MET A 155 2.42 21.09 22.41
N ASP A 156 1.32 21.47 23.08
CA ASP A 156 0.16 20.59 23.22
C ASP A 156 -0.53 20.33 21.87
N LYS A 157 -0.62 21.32 20.99
CA LYS A 157 -1.14 21.11 19.63
C LYS A 157 -0.25 20.16 18.82
N ILE A 158 1.08 20.32 18.89
CA ILE A 158 2.03 19.41 18.23
C ILE A 158 1.86 17.99 18.78
N ARG A 159 1.76 17.84 20.10
CA ARG A 159 1.52 16.57 20.77
C ARG A 159 0.25 15.88 20.26
N LEU A 160 -0.87 16.63 20.20
CA LEU A 160 -2.14 16.12 19.71
C LEU A 160 -2.06 15.72 18.24
N PHE A 161 -1.39 16.51 17.41
CA PHE A 161 -1.16 16.19 16.00
C PHE A 161 -0.36 14.90 15.83
N LEU A 162 0.76 14.77 16.55
CA LEU A 162 1.58 13.55 16.52
C LEU A 162 0.80 12.33 17.01
N THR A 163 0.00 12.48 18.07
CA THR A 163 -0.87 11.40 18.58
C THR A 163 -1.90 10.97 17.52
N ALA A 164 -2.50 11.92 16.81
CA ALA A 164 -3.44 11.63 15.72
C ALA A 164 -2.78 10.91 14.53
N MET A 165 -1.46 11.08 14.35
CA MET A 165 -0.66 10.40 13.35
C MET A 165 -0.13 9.02 13.78
N GLY A 166 -0.48 8.56 14.99
CA GLY A 166 -0.08 7.25 15.50
C GLY A 166 1.18 7.23 16.36
N PHE A 167 1.80 8.40 16.61
CA PHE A 167 2.87 8.50 17.60
C PHE A 167 2.28 8.58 19.00
N ALA A 168 2.75 7.79 19.95
CA ALA A 168 2.35 7.91 21.36
C ALA A 168 3.10 9.09 22.01
N ALA A 169 2.70 10.32 21.65
CA ALA A 169 3.38 11.53 22.05
C ALA A 169 2.93 11.98 23.45
N ALA A 170 3.88 12.18 24.36
CA ALA A 170 3.67 12.75 25.71
C ALA A 170 4.55 13.99 25.92
N ALA A 171 4.15 14.87 26.83
CA ALA A 171 4.99 15.99 27.24
C ALA A 171 6.24 15.47 27.97
N HIS A 172 7.41 16.06 27.71
CA HIS A 172 8.62 15.75 28.45
C HIS A 172 8.46 16.21 29.91
N PRO A 173 8.83 15.38 30.91
CA PRO A 173 8.58 15.72 32.31
C PRO A 173 9.35 16.94 32.82
N GLU A 174 10.51 17.24 32.24
CA GLU A 174 11.40 18.30 32.70
C GLU A 174 11.57 19.44 31.66
N GLU A 175 11.29 19.20 30.39
CA GLU A 175 11.52 20.16 29.31
C GLU A 175 10.22 20.55 28.62
N ALA A 176 9.77 21.78 28.86
CA ALA A 176 8.51 22.30 28.30
C ALA A 176 8.48 22.40 26.75
N THR A 177 9.63 22.34 26.10
CA THR A 177 9.79 22.41 24.61
C THR A 177 10.06 21.07 23.96
N SER A 178 10.00 19.98 24.74
CA SER A 178 10.30 18.62 24.27
C SER A 178 9.10 17.71 24.43
N LEU A 179 9.01 16.72 23.56
CA LEU A 179 8.02 15.64 23.61
C LEU A 179 8.74 14.28 23.67
N VAL A 180 8.15 13.36 24.42
CA VAL A 180 8.57 11.96 24.43
C VAL A 180 7.65 11.18 23.49
N LEU A 181 8.24 10.42 22.55
CA LEU A 181 7.52 9.53 21.68
C LEU A 181 7.60 8.11 22.23
N GLY A 182 6.50 7.58 22.75
CA GLY A 182 6.40 6.22 23.30
C GLY A 182 6.18 5.14 22.24
N ALA A 183 5.79 5.53 21.03
CA ALA A 183 5.70 4.67 19.86
C ALA A 183 5.98 5.48 18.61
N CYS A 184 6.58 4.82 17.61
CA CYS A 184 6.76 5.37 16.28
C CYS A 184 6.17 4.37 15.27
N PRO A 185 5.24 4.77 14.39
CA PRO A 185 4.65 3.85 13.41
C PRO A 185 5.65 3.37 12.35
N TYR A 186 6.88 3.89 12.34
CA TYR A 186 7.93 3.57 11.38
C TYR A 186 9.09 2.78 11.97
N THR A 187 9.11 2.53 13.29
CA THR A 187 10.12 1.68 13.92
C THR A 187 9.60 0.24 14.02
N ASP A 188 10.47 -0.70 13.70
CA ASP A 188 10.22 -2.11 13.99
C ASP A 188 10.20 -2.29 15.52
N PRO A 189 9.14 -2.83 16.11
CA PRO A 189 9.11 -3.10 17.55
C PRO A 189 10.20 -4.09 18.01
N ASP A 190 10.74 -4.90 17.07
CA ASP A 190 11.77 -5.89 17.33
C ASP A 190 13.19 -5.34 17.08
N ASP A 191 13.35 -4.12 16.54
CA ASP A 191 14.63 -3.41 16.30
C ASP A 191 14.53 -1.97 16.85
N PRO A 192 14.68 -1.78 18.17
CA PRO A 192 14.54 -0.49 18.87
C PRO A 192 15.69 0.51 18.61
#